data_934000d5d9975cace21070b66b3d888d
#
_entry.id   934000d5d9975cace21070b66b3d888d
#
_cell.length_a   1.000
_cell.length_b   1.000
_cell.length_c   1.000
_cell.angle_alpha   90.00
_cell.angle_beta   90.00
_cell.angle_gamma   90.00
#
_symmetry.space_group_name_H-M   'P 1'
#
loop_
_entity.id
_entity.type
_entity.pdbx_description
1 polymer ?
#
loop_
_entity_poly.entity_id
_entity_poly.type
_entity_poly.pdbx_seq_one_letter_code
_entity_poly.pdbx_strand_id
1 'polypeptide(L)'
;MTSDGHWHSAVVYQVYWRSFKDGNGDGIGDLKGLRSKIGYLSSLGVDAIWLNPTYPSPQGDHGYDVSNYFDVDPLFGTLEELEQAIDEFHDHGMAVLLDIVPNHVSSQHPWFISAKEGGHGHEAESRFIIRQGKGDSGGIPPNDWKSVFGGPAWSKFPTEAGRPQRWYLHMFDECQPDLNWENPDVHERFEKILEHWYELGVDGFRIDVAHGLYKAPAVSYTHLRAHETPC
;
A
#
# COMPACT_ATOMS: atom_id res chain seq x y z
N MET A 1 -25.30 -1.50 -11.23
CA MET A 1 -24.89 -0.12 -11.63
C MET A 1 -25.48 0.86 -10.61
N THR A 2 -24.66 1.32 -9.68
CA THR A 2 -25.07 2.30 -8.67
C THR A 2 -25.09 3.69 -9.31
N SER A 3 -26.22 4.41 -9.19
CA SER A 3 -26.32 5.80 -9.66
C SER A 3 -25.36 6.71 -8.87
N ASP A 4 -24.79 7.73 -9.48
CA ASP A 4 -23.77 8.67 -8.92
C ASP A 4 -24.10 9.29 -7.54
N GLY A 5 -25.31 9.16 -7.05
CA GLY A 5 -25.72 9.68 -5.74
C GLY A 5 -25.64 8.68 -4.57
N HIS A 6 -25.40 7.40 -4.82
CA HIS A 6 -25.48 6.36 -3.79
C HIS A 6 -24.33 6.42 -2.78
N TRP A 7 -23.12 6.74 -3.24
CA TRP A 7 -21.92 6.77 -2.40
C TRP A 7 -21.95 7.77 -1.25
N HIS A 8 -22.70 8.86 -1.37
CA HIS A 8 -22.82 9.88 -0.31
C HIS A 8 -23.53 9.39 0.95
N SER A 9 -24.33 8.34 0.84
CA SER A 9 -25.08 7.76 1.97
C SER A 9 -24.72 6.30 2.23
N ALA A 10 -23.76 5.75 1.51
CA ALA A 10 -23.38 4.35 1.61
C ALA A 10 -22.75 4.02 2.96
N VAL A 11 -23.18 2.90 3.55
CA VAL A 11 -22.56 2.31 4.74
C VAL A 11 -21.47 1.38 4.30
N VAL A 12 -20.23 1.75 4.57
CA VAL A 12 -19.04 0.97 4.23
C VAL A 12 -18.56 0.19 5.45
N TYR A 13 -18.47 -1.13 5.33
CA TYR A 13 -17.95 -2.01 6.39
C TYR A 13 -16.51 -2.41 6.09
N GLN A 14 -15.59 -2.03 6.99
CA GLN A 14 -14.18 -2.41 6.88
C GLN A 14 -13.97 -3.84 7.40
N VAL A 15 -13.30 -4.67 6.60
CA VAL A 15 -12.86 -6.02 6.98
C VAL A 15 -11.36 -6.01 7.24
N TYR A 16 -10.98 -6.22 8.50
CA TYR A 16 -9.62 -6.50 8.89
C TYR A 16 -9.41 -8.01 8.94
N TRP A 17 -8.66 -8.55 7.99
CA TRP A 17 -8.54 -9.97 7.72
C TRP A 17 -8.24 -10.81 8.95
N ARG A 18 -7.18 -10.50 9.68
CA ARG A 18 -6.66 -11.31 10.77
C ARG A 18 -7.68 -11.66 11.85
N SER A 19 -8.65 -10.79 12.09
CA SER A 19 -9.62 -10.93 13.16
C SER A 19 -11.07 -11.10 12.71
N PHE A 20 -11.33 -11.07 11.39
CA PHE A 20 -12.71 -11.08 10.92
C PHE A 20 -13.36 -12.46 11.04
N LYS A 21 -12.88 -13.45 10.30
CA LYS A 21 -13.39 -14.82 10.37
C LYS A 21 -12.41 -15.82 9.75
N ASP A 22 -11.93 -16.71 10.58
CA ASP A 22 -11.18 -17.90 10.20
C ASP A 22 -12.13 -18.93 9.60
N GLY A 23 -11.90 -19.34 8.36
CA GLY A 23 -12.68 -20.34 7.64
C GLY A 23 -11.97 -21.69 7.48
N ASN A 24 -10.64 -21.73 7.68
CA ASN A 24 -9.82 -22.92 7.51
C ASN A 24 -9.32 -23.53 8.85
N GLY A 25 -9.37 -22.78 9.94
CA GLY A 25 -9.02 -23.21 11.29
C GLY A 25 -7.56 -22.99 11.69
N ASP A 26 -6.85 -22.07 11.00
CA ASP A 26 -5.44 -21.74 11.27
C ASP A 26 -5.25 -20.56 12.25
N GLY A 27 -6.34 -19.92 12.68
CA GLY A 27 -6.34 -18.78 13.59
C GLY A 27 -6.30 -17.42 12.90
N ILE A 28 -6.29 -17.36 11.57
CA ILE A 28 -6.27 -16.15 10.75
C ILE A 28 -7.54 -16.10 9.90
N GLY A 29 -8.13 -14.92 9.75
CA GLY A 29 -9.28 -14.74 8.86
C GLY A 29 -8.88 -14.89 7.39
N ASP A 30 -9.78 -15.46 6.58
CA ASP A 30 -9.54 -15.79 5.19
C ASP A 30 -10.78 -15.54 4.31
N LEU A 31 -10.64 -15.69 3.00
CA LEU A 31 -11.72 -15.52 2.02
C LEU A 31 -12.87 -16.49 2.26
N LYS A 32 -12.59 -17.74 2.65
CA LYS A 32 -13.62 -18.72 2.98
C LYS A 32 -14.44 -18.27 4.21
N GLY A 33 -13.77 -17.74 5.22
CA GLY A 33 -14.42 -17.17 6.39
C GLY A 33 -15.26 -15.93 6.02
N LEU A 34 -14.71 -15.02 5.21
CA LEU A 34 -15.40 -13.82 4.71
C LEU A 34 -16.68 -14.20 3.96
N ARG A 35 -16.60 -15.10 2.97
CA ARG A 35 -17.73 -15.59 2.17
C ARG A 35 -18.83 -16.19 3.05
N SER A 36 -18.47 -16.91 4.10
CA SER A 36 -19.44 -17.45 5.06
C SER A 36 -20.25 -16.38 5.82
N LYS A 37 -19.84 -15.12 5.76
CA LYS A 37 -20.44 -13.97 6.45
C LYS A 37 -21.17 -12.98 5.54
N ILE A 38 -21.21 -13.20 4.23
CA ILE A 38 -21.87 -12.30 3.26
C ILE A 38 -23.33 -12.07 3.65
N GLY A 39 -24.09 -13.12 3.93
CA GLY A 39 -25.49 -13.00 4.35
C GLY A 39 -25.67 -12.21 5.66
N TYR A 40 -24.71 -12.32 6.60
CA TYR A 40 -24.71 -11.51 7.83
C TYR A 40 -24.47 -10.04 7.50
N LEU A 41 -23.46 -9.71 6.70
CA LEU A 41 -23.14 -8.34 6.29
C LEU A 41 -24.32 -7.69 5.54
N SER A 42 -24.92 -8.41 4.60
CA SER A 42 -26.14 -7.96 3.92
C SER A 42 -27.28 -7.68 4.90
N SER A 43 -27.49 -8.53 5.92
CA SER A 43 -28.53 -8.34 6.94
C SER A 43 -28.30 -7.12 7.84
N LEU A 44 -27.08 -6.62 7.94
CA LEU A 44 -26.74 -5.37 8.63
C LEU A 44 -27.11 -4.12 7.83
N GLY A 45 -27.47 -4.25 6.55
CA GLY A 45 -27.73 -3.13 5.66
C GLY A 45 -26.47 -2.42 5.19
N VAL A 46 -25.37 -3.17 5.01
CA VAL A 46 -24.10 -2.67 4.48
C VAL A 46 -24.22 -2.51 2.97
N ASP A 47 -23.80 -1.36 2.45
CA ASP A 47 -23.83 -1.05 1.02
C ASP A 47 -22.52 -1.40 0.31
N ALA A 48 -21.41 -1.37 1.03
CA ALA A 48 -20.09 -1.71 0.48
C ALA A 48 -19.18 -2.36 1.53
N ILE A 49 -18.30 -3.22 1.06
CA ILE A 49 -17.22 -3.83 1.86
C ILE A 49 -15.90 -3.18 1.47
N TRP A 50 -15.14 -2.73 2.46
CA TRP A 50 -13.75 -2.34 2.28
C TRP A 50 -12.84 -3.43 2.85
N LEU A 51 -12.10 -4.08 1.98
CA LEU A 51 -11.11 -5.08 2.34
C LEU A 51 -9.77 -4.40 2.62
N ASN A 52 -9.19 -4.59 3.81
CA ASN A 52 -7.79 -4.25 4.08
C ASN A 52 -6.88 -4.92 3.04
N PRO A 53 -5.60 -4.50 2.87
CA PRO A 53 -4.77 -5.02 1.79
C PRO A 53 -4.81 -6.54 1.70
N THR A 54 -5.24 -7.05 0.55
CA THR A 54 -5.35 -8.50 0.24
C THR A 54 -4.15 -9.04 -0.50
N TYR A 55 -3.23 -8.16 -0.88
CA TYR A 55 -2.08 -8.44 -1.74
C TYR A 55 -1.01 -9.24 -1.02
N PRO A 56 -0.19 -10.04 -1.75
CA PRO A 56 1.01 -10.66 -1.20
C PRO A 56 1.89 -9.64 -0.47
N SER A 57 2.24 -9.98 0.76
CA SER A 57 3.01 -9.12 1.66
C SER A 57 3.86 -9.97 2.60
N PRO A 58 5.09 -9.53 2.94
CA PRO A 58 5.84 -10.12 4.05
C PRO A 58 5.17 -9.97 5.42
N GLN A 59 4.06 -9.22 5.50
CA GLN A 59 3.27 -8.99 6.71
C GLN A 59 4.02 -8.22 7.81
N GLY A 60 5.02 -7.43 7.44
CA GLY A 60 5.74 -6.54 8.36
C GLY A 60 4.85 -5.44 8.93
N ASP A 61 3.91 -4.97 8.12
CA ASP A 61 2.88 -4.01 8.50
C ASP A 61 1.48 -4.51 8.12
N HIS A 62 1.17 -5.77 8.50
CA HIS A 62 -0.17 -6.36 8.37
C HIS A 62 -0.81 -6.25 6.97
N GLY A 63 0.00 -6.35 5.91
CA GLY A 63 -0.43 -6.28 4.52
C GLY A 63 -0.17 -4.94 3.84
N TYR A 64 0.13 -3.87 4.59
CA TYR A 64 0.45 -2.56 4.00
C TYR A 64 1.85 -2.49 3.38
N ASP A 65 2.74 -3.45 3.62
CA ASP A 65 4.00 -3.66 2.93
C ASP A 65 3.82 -4.59 1.71
N VAL A 66 3.14 -4.07 0.67
CA VAL A 66 2.75 -4.85 -0.52
C VAL A 66 3.96 -5.26 -1.35
N SER A 67 4.08 -6.55 -1.66
CA SER A 67 5.15 -7.10 -2.52
C SER A 67 4.71 -7.43 -3.95
N ASN A 68 3.41 -7.59 -4.18
CA ASN A 68 2.82 -7.82 -5.51
C ASN A 68 1.38 -7.30 -5.53
N TYR A 69 1.05 -6.38 -6.45
CA TYR A 69 -0.32 -5.82 -6.57
C TYR A 69 -1.27 -6.62 -7.47
N PHE A 70 -0.80 -7.70 -8.11
CA PHE A 70 -1.56 -8.43 -9.13
C PHE A 70 -2.03 -9.80 -8.65
N ASP A 71 -2.03 -10.05 -7.34
CA ASP A 71 -2.40 -11.33 -6.76
C ASP A 71 -2.99 -11.17 -5.36
N VAL A 72 -3.52 -12.24 -4.81
CA VAL A 72 -4.01 -12.34 -3.43
C VAL A 72 -2.95 -13.03 -2.57
N ASP A 73 -2.75 -12.54 -1.35
CA ASP A 73 -1.84 -13.18 -0.40
C ASP A 73 -2.34 -14.62 -0.10
N PRO A 74 -1.49 -15.63 -0.29
CA PRO A 74 -1.85 -17.03 0.02
C PRO A 74 -2.34 -17.25 1.46
N LEU A 75 -2.03 -16.32 2.37
CA LEU A 75 -2.55 -16.32 3.73
C LEU A 75 -4.08 -16.17 3.78
N PHE A 76 -4.67 -15.46 2.81
CA PHE A 76 -6.10 -15.18 2.77
C PHE A 76 -6.86 -16.07 1.79
N GLY A 77 -6.18 -16.65 0.81
CA GLY A 77 -6.77 -17.48 -0.23
C GLY A 77 -6.14 -17.30 -1.60
N THR A 78 -6.92 -17.44 -2.66
CA THR A 78 -6.47 -17.32 -4.04
C THR A 78 -7.18 -16.17 -4.77
N LEU A 79 -6.62 -15.73 -5.90
CA LEU A 79 -7.26 -14.73 -6.75
C LEU A 79 -8.65 -15.19 -7.22
N GLU A 80 -8.80 -16.45 -7.62
CA GLU A 80 -10.09 -17.04 -8.02
C GLU A 80 -11.13 -17.02 -6.88
N GLU A 81 -10.70 -17.26 -5.63
CA GLU A 81 -11.59 -17.17 -4.47
C GLU A 81 -12.01 -15.73 -4.18
N LEU A 82 -11.16 -14.74 -4.46
CA LEU A 82 -11.52 -13.33 -4.35
C LEU A 82 -12.49 -12.92 -5.44
N GLU A 83 -12.28 -13.33 -6.69
CA GLU A 83 -13.24 -13.11 -7.79
C GLU A 83 -14.62 -13.66 -7.43
N GLN A 84 -14.68 -14.90 -6.96
CA GLN A 84 -15.94 -15.52 -6.50
C GLN A 84 -16.58 -14.74 -5.33
N ALA A 85 -15.77 -14.22 -4.41
CA ALA A 85 -16.28 -13.42 -3.30
C ALA A 85 -16.88 -12.09 -3.79
N ILE A 86 -16.24 -11.43 -4.77
CA ILE A 86 -16.75 -10.20 -5.41
C ILE A 86 -18.12 -10.46 -6.04
N ASP A 87 -18.24 -11.51 -6.84
CA ASP A 87 -19.51 -11.90 -7.47
C ASP A 87 -20.60 -12.16 -6.42
N GLU A 88 -20.28 -12.89 -5.34
CA GLU A 88 -21.22 -13.17 -4.25
C GLU A 88 -21.63 -11.88 -3.50
N PHE A 89 -20.74 -10.90 -3.29
CA PHE A 89 -21.09 -9.59 -2.74
C PHE A 89 -22.03 -8.83 -3.66
N HIS A 90 -21.79 -8.82 -4.95
CA HIS A 90 -22.64 -8.18 -5.96
C HIS A 90 -24.03 -8.83 -6.00
N ASP A 91 -24.13 -10.15 -5.91
CA ASP A 91 -25.41 -10.87 -5.83
C ASP A 91 -26.25 -10.48 -4.60
N HIS A 92 -25.59 -10.01 -3.55
CA HIS A 92 -26.23 -9.48 -2.33
C HIS A 92 -26.39 -7.96 -2.33
N GLY A 93 -26.11 -7.29 -3.46
CA GLY A 93 -26.25 -5.85 -3.64
C GLY A 93 -25.17 -5.00 -2.94
N MET A 94 -24.06 -5.58 -2.55
CA MET A 94 -22.95 -4.90 -1.90
C MET A 94 -21.78 -4.68 -2.87
N ALA A 95 -21.23 -3.47 -2.88
CA ALA A 95 -20.03 -3.14 -3.62
C ALA A 95 -18.76 -3.59 -2.87
N VAL A 96 -17.66 -3.81 -3.61
CA VAL A 96 -16.36 -4.20 -3.04
C VAL A 96 -15.32 -3.15 -3.31
N LEU A 97 -14.72 -2.63 -2.24
CA LEU A 97 -13.59 -1.70 -2.26
C LEU A 97 -12.32 -2.41 -1.80
N LEU A 98 -11.25 -2.31 -2.58
CA LEU A 98 -9.94 -2.75 -2.13
C LEU A 98 -9.15 -1.59 -1.53
N ASP A 99 -8.28 -1.92 -0.58
CA ASP A 99 -7.28 -0.97 -0.07
C ASP A 99 -6.12 -0.86 -1.07
N ILE A 100 -5.77 0.33 -1.52
CA ILE A 100 -4.60 0.57 -2.36
C ILE A 100 -3.57 1.39 -1.60
N VAL A 101 -2.31 0.96 -1.61
CA VAL A 101 -1.21 1.55 -0.83
C VAL A 101 -0.20 2.23 -1.76
N PRO A 102 -0.49 3.44 -2.26
CA PRO A 102 0.36 4.04 -3.30
C PRO A 102 1.57 4.81 -2.75
N ASN A 103 1.66 5.01 -1.43
CA ASN A 103 2.77 5.78 -0.84
C ASN A 103 4.11 5.04 -0.93
N HIS A 104 4.10 3.73 -0.73
CA HIS A 104 5.27 2.88 -0.62
C HIS A 104 4.98 1.47 -1.14
N VAL A 105 6.01 0.66 -1.27
CA VAL A 105 5.91 -0.78 -1.51
C VAL A 105 6.74 -1.53 -0.47
N SER A 106 6.61 -2.86 -0.42
CA SER A 106 7.52 -3.67 0.38
C SER A 106 8.97 -3.54 -0.11
N SER A 107 9.92 -3.62 0.81
CA SER A 107 11.34 -3.79 0.47
C SER A 107 11.63 -5.10 -0.30
N GLN A 108 10.66 -6.04 -0.32
CA GLN A 108 10.68 -7.27 -1.11
C GLN A 108 9.92 -7.12 -2.46
N HIS A 109 9.35 -5.97 -2.76
CA HIS A 109 8.72 -5.72 -4.05
C HIS A 109 9.77 -5.74 -5.18
N PRO A 110 9.50 -6.36 -6.35
CA PRO A 110 10.44 -6.43 -7.48
C PRO A 110 11.00 -5.07 -7.90
N TRP A 111 10.23 -3.98 -7.79
CA TRP A 111 10.72 -2.63 -8.12
C TRP A 111 11.86 -2.20 -7.21
N PHE A 112 11.77 -2.44 -5.90
CA PHE A 112 12.83 -2.05 -4.96
C PHE A 112 14.03 -2.98 -5.03
N ILE A 113 13.80 -4.28 -5.25
CA ILE A 113 14.86 -5.25 -5.50
C ILE A 113 15.67 -4.81 -6.72
N SER A 114 15.01 -4.52 -7.86
CA SER A 114 15.67 -4.04 -9.07
C SER A 114 16.42 -2.72 -8.85
N ALA A 115 15.90 -1.82 -8.03
CA ALA A 115 16.60 -0.58 -7.68
C ALA A 115 17.87 -0.84 -6.88
N LYS A 116 17.87 -1.82 -5.96
CA LYS A 116 19.05 -2.18 -5.16
C LYS A 116 20.13 -2.90 -5.98
N GLU A 117 19.73 -3.77 -6.89
CA GLU A 117 20.62 -4.67 -7.63
C GLU A 117 21.13 -4.06 -8.95
N GLY A 118 20.40 -3.10 -9.51
CA GLY A 118 20.71 -2.51 -10.81
C GLY A 118 21.94 -1.58 -10.83
N GLY A 119 22.49 -1.25 -9.66
CA GLY A 119 23.62 -0.33 -9.54
C GLY A 119 23.21 1.15 -9.67
N HIS A 120 24.19 2.03 -9.47
CA HIS A 120 23.94 3.48 -9.45
C HIS A 120 23.47 4.03 -10.79
N GLY A 121 22.33 4.73 -10.77
CA GLY A 121 21.73 5.32 -11.95
C GLY A 121 20.84 4.36 -12.75
N HIS A 122 20.58 3.16 -12.24
CA HIS A 122 19.61 2.27 -12.84
C HIS A 122 18.21 2.91 -12.83
N GLU A 123 17.46 2.74 -13.91
CA GLU A 123 16.12 3.39 -14.05
C GLU A 123 15.17 3.09 -12.89
N ALA A 124 15.23 1.88 -12.33
CA ALA A 124 14.40 1.48 -11.20
C ALA A 124 14.60 2.35 -9.96
N GLU A 125 15.79 2.96 -9.77
CA GLU A 125 16.04 3.87 -8.65
C GLU A 125 15.15 5.11 -8.70
N SER A 126 14.80 5.58 -9.90
CA SER A 126 13.98 6.79 -10.08
C SER A 126 12.55 6.66 -9.56
N ARG A 127 12.09 5.41 -9.35
CA ARG A 127 10.77 5.12 -8.74
C ARG A 127 10.73 5.39 -7.24
N PHE A 128 11.88 5.56 -6.60
CA PHE A 128 12.00 5.74 -5.16
C PHE A 128 12.63 7.08 -4.80
N ILE A 129 12.37 7.54 -3.59
CA ILE A 129 13.00 8.75 -3.07
C ILE A 129 14.36 8.37 -2.48
N ILE A 130 15.39 8.40 -3.31
CA ILE A 130 16.78 8.11 -2.95
C ILE A 130 17.59 9.41 -3.03
N ARG A 131 18.35 9.72 -1.99
CA ARG A 131 19.17 10.95 -1.91
C ARG A 131 20.57 10.63 -1.38
N GLN A 132 21.55 11.41 -1.79
CA GLN A 132 22.87 11.38 -1.19
C GLN A 132 22.81 11.93 0.23
N GLY A 133 23.51 11.32 1.16
CA GLY A 133 23.67 11.82 2.52
C GLY A 133 24.55 13.07 2.59
N LYS A 134 24.54 13.72 3.74
CA LYS A 134 25.37 14.90 4.05
C LYS A 134 26.78 14.49 4.52
N GLY A 135 27.71 15.44 4.44
CA GLY A 135 29.14 15.26 4.72
C GLY A 135 29.87 14.59 3.55
N ASP A 136 31.20 14.63 3.55
CA ASP A 136 32.05 14.18 2.43
C ASP A 136 31.83 12.71 2.09
N SER A 137 31.60 11.86 3.09
CA SER A 137 31.29 10.43 2.92
C SER A 137 29.80 10.13 2.71
N GLY A 138 28.91 11.12 2.81
CA GLY A 138 27.46 10.90 2.81
C GLY A 138 26.94 10.18 4.06
N GLY A 139 27.72 10.11 5.13
CA GLY A 139 27.43 9.29 6.32
C GLY A 139 26.26 9.81 7.19
N ILE A 140 25.77 11.01 6.94
CA ILE A 140 24.65 11.64 7.65
C ILE A 140 23.43 11.62 6.74
N PRO A 141 22.22 11.26 7.23
CA PRO A 141 20.99 11.29 6.43
C PRO A 141 20.72 12.64 5.76
N PRO A 142 19.97 12.68 4.65
CA PRO A 142 19.64 13.91 3.91
C PRO A 142 18.98 15.00 4.76
N ASN A 143 18.15 14.62 5.73
CA ASN A 143 17.54 15.49 6.73
C ASN A 143 17.21 14.71 8.02
N ASP A 144 16.54 15.37 8.96
CA ASP A 144 16.19 14.86 10.27
C ASP A 144 14.76 14.32 10.39
N TRP A 145 14.11 14.03 9.26
CA TRP A 145 12.75 13.51 9.24
C TRP A 145 12.61 12.22 10.04
N LYS A 146 11.46 12.10 10.68
CA LYS A 146 11.10 10.94 11.50
C LYS A 146 10.05 10.10 10.79
N SER A 147 10.17 8.81 10.95
CA SER A 147 9.15 7.86 10.58
C SER A 147 7.89 8.07 11.42
N VAL A 148 6.72 7.81 10.86
CA VAL A 148 5.44 7.78 11.57
C VAL A 148 5.46 6.75 12.70
N PHE A 149 6.19 5.65 12.52
CA PHE A 149 6.38 4.60 13.55
C PHE A 149 7.50 4.92 14.55
N GLY A 150 8.15 6.07 14.40
CA GLY A 150 9.27 6.51 15.25
C GLY A 150 10.63 6.19 14.62
N GLY A 151 11.69 6.80 15.16
CA GLY A 151 13.03 6.67 14.60
C GLY A 151 13.26 7.54 13.36
N PRO A 152 14.41 7.36 12.65
CA PRO A 152 14.73 8.08 11.41
C PRO A 152 13.82 7.63 10.26
N ALA A 153 13.49 8.54 9.34
CA ALA A 153 12.77 8.22 8.11
C ALA A 153 13.70 7.85 6.93
N TRP A 154 14.99 7.70 7.19
CA TRP A 154 15.99 7.40 6.17
C TRP A 154 16.83 6.19 6.57
N SER A 155 16.93 5.22 5.66
CA SER A 155 17.82 4.06 5.78
C SER A 155 18.85 4.03 4.65
N LYS A 156 20.00 3.41 4.91
CA LYS A 156 21.09 3.34 3.93
C LYS A 156 20.67 2.56 2.70
N PHE A 157 20.89 3.15 1.53
CA PHE A 157 20.73 2.48 0.24
C PHE A 157 22.05 1.91 -0.24
N PRO A 158 22.10 0.76 -0.91
CA PRO A 158 23.33 0.20 -1.48
C PRO A 158 24.08 1.25 -2.29
N THR A 159 25.38 1.39 -2.00
CA THR A 159 26.24 2.41 -2.61
C THR A 159 27.57 1.78 -2.99
N GLU A 160 28.03 2.02 -4.21
CA GLU A 160 29.30 1.54 -4.71
C GLU A 160 30.49 2.05 -3.89
N ALA A 161 31.55 1.25 -3.77
CA ALA A 161 32.75 1.64 -3.06
C ALA A 161 33.35 2.93 -3.65
N GLY A 162 33.74 3.84 -2.77
CA GLY A 162 34.35 5.13 -3.16
C GLY A 162 33.33 6.22 -3.50
N ARG A 163 32.03 5.96 -3.47
CA ARG A 163 30.97 6.98 -3.61
C ARG A 163 30.42 7.37 -2.25
N PRO A 164 29.92 8.62 -2.10
CA PRO A 164 29.20 9.03 -0.89
C PRO A 164 27.96 8.18 -0.67
N GLN A 165 27.70 7.82 0.59
CA GLN A 165 26.55 7.01 0.98
C GLN A 165 25.22 7.66 0.54
N ARG A 166 24.33 6.84 -0.04
CA ARG A 166 22.96 7.20 -0.40
C ARG A 166 21.99 6.59 0.61
N TRP A 167 20.80 7.20 0.69
CA TRP A 167 19.75 6.85 1.62
C TRP A 167 18.41 6.84 0.88
N TYR A 168 17.56 5.89 1.20
CA TYR A 168 16.16 5.89 0.74
C TYR A 168 15.23 6.35 1.85
N LEU A 169 14.16 7.04 1.44
CA LEU A 169 13.10 7.51 2.34
C LEU A 169 12.14 6.37 2.66
N HIS A 170 11.72 6.29 3.92
CA HIS A 170 10.59 5.49 4.38
C HIS A 170 9.85 6.25 5.46
N MET A 171 8.72 6.85 5.11
CA MET A 171 7.91 7.60 6.09
C MET A 171 7.24 6.69 7.11
N PHE A 172 7.17 5.40 6.83
CA PHE A 172 6.70 4.34 7.73
C PHE A 172 7.86 3.44 8.17
N ASP A 173 7.77 2.14 8.01
CA ASP A 173 8.85 1.22 8.37
C ASP A 173 9.98 1.22 7.34
N GLU A 174 11.19 0.82 7.75
CA GLU A 174 12.32 0.67 6.83
C GLU A 174 12.07 -0.41 5.76
N CYS A 175 11.15 -1.35 6.02
CA CYS A 175 10.71 -2.31 5.02
C CYS A 175 9.71 -1.74 4.00
N GLN A 176 9.35 -0.45 4.08
CA GLN A 176 8.35 0.24 3.26
C GLN A 176 8.96 1.46 2.54
N PRO A 177 9.86 1.27 1.54
CA PRO A 177 10.47 2.37 0.79
C PRO A 177 9.44 3.21 0.07
N ASP A 178 9.51 4.53 0.25
CA ASP A 178 8.58 5.50 -0.33
C ASP A 178 8.78 5.65 -1.85
N LEU A 179 7.67 5.64 -2.57
CA LEU A 179 7.64 5.85 -4.02
C LEU A 179 7.80 7.33 -4.37
N ASN A 180 8.40 7.59 -5.50
CA ASN A 180 8.59 8.91 -6.07
C ASN A 180 7.46 9.25 -7.06
N TRP A 181 6.40 9.88 -6.60
CA TRP A 181 5.26 10.28 -7.42
C TRP A 181 5.54 11.44 -8.39
N GLU A 182 6.75 12.01 -8.39
CA GLU A 182 7.19 12.91 -9.48
C GLU A 182 7.60 12.11 -10.73
N ASN A 183 7.78 10.79 -10.61
CA ASN A 183 8.15 9.93 -11.73
C ASN A 183 6.91 9.40 -12.46
N PRO A 184 6.72 9.72 -13.77
CA PRO A 184 5.57 9.24 -14.55
C PRO A 184 5.44 7.71 -14.60
N ASP A 185 6.55 6.95 -14.56
CA ASP A 185 6.51 5.48 -14.55
C ASP A 185 5.76 4.93 -13.31
N VAL A 186 5.80 5.64 -12.19
CA VAL A 186 5.01 5.27 -11.00
C VAL A 186 3.52 5.42 -11.27
N HIS A 187 3.10 6.53 -11.93
CA HIS A 187 1.70 6.76 -12.31
C HIS A 187 1.19 5.66 -13.24
N GLU A 188 1.91 5.40 -14.33
CA GLU A 188 1.54 4.38 -15.32
C GLU A 188 1.39 2.98 -14.71
N ARG A 189 2.23 2.67 -13.71
CA ARG A 189 2.15 1.38 -13.01
C ARG A 189 0.91 1.28 -12.12
N PHE A 190 0.58 2.35 -11.39
CA PHE A 190 -0.63 2.37 -10.58
C PHE A 190 -1.90 2.40 -11.42
N GLU A 191 -1.91 3.07 -12.57
CA GLU A 191 -3.01 2.98 -13.55
C GLU A 191 -3.27 1.52 -13.93
N LYS A 192 -2.23 0.76 -14.29
CA LYS A 192 -2.36 -0.67 -14.64
C LYS A 192 -2.83 -1.54 -13.47
N ILE A 193 -2.42 -1.22 -12.23
CA ILE A 193 -2.89 -1.91 -11.03
C ILE A 193 -4.39 -1.67 -10.85
N LEU A 194 -4.83 -0.42 -10.97
CA LEU A 194 -6.24 -0.07 -10.83
C LEU A 194 -7.09 -0.70 -11.95
N GLU A 195 -6.63 -0.63 -13.21
CA GLU A 195 -7.29 -1.27 -14.36
C GLU A 195 -7.46 -2.77 -14.12
N HIS A 196 -6.41 -3.47 -13.70
CA HIS A 196 -6.45 -4.91 -13.41
C HIS A 196 -7.57 -5.28 -12.43
N TRP A 197 -7.68 -4.55 -11.32
CA TRP A 197 -8.69 -4.84 -10.31
C TRP A 197 -10.11 -4.44 -10.73
N TYR A 198 -10.25 -3.37 -11.52
CA TYR A 198 -11.55 -3.04 -12.14
C TYR A 198 -12.01 -4.11 -13.13
N GLU A 199 -11.10 -4.68 -13.93
CA GLU A 199 -11.40 -5.79 -14.84
C GLU A 199 -11.85 -7.05 -14.10
N LEU A 200 -11.37 -7.25 -12.86
CA LEU A 200 -11.79 -8.33 -11.97
C LEU A 200 -13.09 -8.05 -11.19
N GLY A 201 -13.73 -6.90 -11.43
CA GLY A 201 -15.03 -6.58 -10.85
C GLY A 201 -15.01 -5.75 -9.56
N VAL A 202 -13.86 -5.22 -9.14
CA VAL A 202 -13.78 -4.30 -7.99
C VAL A 202 -14.48 -2.99 -8.31
N ASP A 203 -15.33 -2.49 -7.41
CA ASP A 203 -16.13 -1.27 -7.62
C ASP A 203 -15.38 0.03 -7.30
N GLY A 204 -14.28 -0.06 -6.55
CA GLY A 204 -13.49 1.11 -6.19
C GLY A 204 -12.37 0.82 -5.21
N PHE A 205 -11.73 1.90 -4.74
CA PHE A 205 -10.56 1.78 -3.87
C PHE A 205 -10.64 2.72 -2.67
N ARG A 206 -10.19 2.24 -1.54
CA ARG A 206 -9.75 3.10 -0.43
C ARG A 206 -8.27 3.37 -0.62
N ILE A 207 -7.89 4.63 -0.74
CA ILE A 207 -6.52 5.05 -1.01
C ILE A 207 -5.83 5.34 0.32
N ASP A 208 -4.83 4.52 0.66
CA ASP A 208 -4.02 4.72 1.85
C ASP A 208 -3.04 5.87 1.66
N VAL A 209 -2.85 6.68 2.71
CA VAL A 209 -1.87 7.80 2.74
C VAL A 209 -1.95 8.74 1.51
N ALA A 210 -3.14 8.96 0.95
CA ALA A 210 -3.32 9.79 -0.24
C ALA A 210 -2.69 11.19 -0.13
N HIS A 211 -2.70 11.78 1.08
CA HIS A 211 -2.13 13.09 1.37
C HIS A 211 -0.59 13.10 1.39
N GLY A 212 0.04 11.94 1.45
CA GLY A 212 1.50 11.78 1.59
C GLY A 212 2.25 11.44 0.31
N LEU A 213 1.58 11.32 -0.85
CA LEU A 213 2.19 10.83 -2.09
C LEU A 213 3.31 11.76 -2.60
N TYR A 214 3.06 13.06 -2.63
CA TYR A 214 4.06 14.05 -3.00
C TYR A 214 4.79 14.53 -1.75
N LYS A 215 6.11 14.43 -1.75
CA LYS A 215 6.96 14.90 -0.65
C LYS A 215 7.47 16.30 -0.98
N ALA A 216 7.41 17.21 0.00
CA ALA A 216 8.12 18.47 -0.12
C ALA A 216 9.62 18.22 -0.38
N PRO A 217 10.32 19.11 -1.09
CA PRO A 217 11.78 19.05 -1.17
C PRO A 217 12.35 18.82 0.24
N ALA A 218 13.39 17.98 0.35
CA ALA A 218 13.95 17.54 1.64
C ALA A 218 14.43 18.72 2.51
N VAL A 219 13.51 19.35 3.24
CA VAL A 219 13.74 20.41 4.22
C VAL A 219 13.67 19.85 5.64
N SER A 220 14.15 20.58 6.63
CA SER A 220 14.08 20.15 8.03
C SER A 220 12.66 19.94 8.52
N TYR A 221 12.48 19.01 9.45
CA TYR A 221 11.21 18.55 10.03
C TYR A 221 10.23 19.64 10.49
N THR A 222 10.72 20.85 10.80
CA THR A 222 9.89 21.97 11.29
C THR A 222 8.76 22.39 10.35
N HIS A 223 8.80 21.99 9.07
CA HIS A 223 7.78 22.33 8.10
C HIS A 223 6.68 21.27 7.89
N LEU A 224 6.88 20.02 8.36
CA LEU A 224 5.86 18.97 8.25
C LEU A 224 4.68 19.15 9.20
N ARG A 225 4.89 19.84 10.36
CA ARG A 225 3.81 20.13 11.33
C ARG A 225 2.77 21.15 10.86
N ALA A 226 3.04 21.89 9.79
CA ALA A 226 2.10 22.89 9.27
C ALA A 226 0.88 22.30 8.53
N HIS A 227 0.85 21.00 8.30
CA HIS A 227 -0.24 20.30 7.63
C HIS A 227 -1.07 19.38 8.54
N GLU A 228 -0.76 19.33 9.83
CA GLU A 228 -1.72 18.81 10.82
C GLU A 228 -2.84 19.86 10.96
N THR A 229 -3.86 19.78 10.12
CA THR A 229 -5.13 20.48 10.34
C THR A 229 -5.70 19.91 11.65
N PRO A 230 -5.89 20.74 12.70
CA PRO A 230 -6.61 20.25 13.88
C PRO A 230 -8.01 19.85 13.43
N CYS A 231 -8.36 18.61 13.68
CA CYS A 231 -9.74 18.14 13.59
C CYS A 231 -10.65 18.93 14.54
#